data_d31e923377b2a2418b812265bcecab28
#
_entry.id   d31e923377b2a2418b812265bcecab28
#
_cell.length_a   1.000
_cell.length_b   1.000
_cell.length_c   1.000
_cell.angle_alpha   90.00
_cell.angle_beta   90.00
_cell.angle_gamma   90.00
#
_symmetry.space_group_name_H-M   'P 1'
#
loop_
_entity.id
_entity.type
_entity.pdbx_description
1 polymer ?
#
loop_
_entity_poly.entity_id
_entity_poly.type
_entity_poly.pdbx_seq_one_letter_code
_entity_poly.pdbx_strand_id
1 'polypeptide(L)'
;MSGSRFGRPLAKAGLAAIVAVALLAQPAAATEPSTESGAFTFTSMTPTGARTAGSNTIITATATGVLSGALTGTFTDELRQVFHADGTSDFHGTLTCTCTVAGMTGTVVLRFEGSGTGGSAGSVAGQFTVVSASGNLEGLHGQGTFAQTSPAVAGTYEINMHRDPS
;
A
#
# COMPACT_ATOMS: atom_id res chain seq x y z
N MET A 1 97.50 -16.42 4.93
CA MET A 1 96.99 -15.09 5.19
C MET A 1 95.57 -14.99 4.63
N SER A 2 94.61 -15.07 5.53
CA SER A 2 93.22 -15.29 5.23
C SER A 2 92.47 -14.01 5.32
N GLY A 3 91.76 -13.64 4.30
CA GLY A 3 90.88 -12.44 4.26
C GLY A 3 89.45 -12.85 4.18
N SER A 4 88.78 -12.75 5.32
CA SER A 4 87.37 -13.02 5.47
C SER A 4 86.53 -11.84 4.95
N ARG A 5 85.61 -12.08 4.00
CA ARG A 5 84.64 -11.08 3.53
C ARG A 5 83.31 -11.41 4.17
N PHE A 6 82.88 -10.51 5.04
CA PHE A 6 81.47 -10.46 5.58
C PHE A 6 80.48 -9.97 4.53
N GLY A 7 79.58 -10.81 4.11
CA GLY A 7 78.45 -10.44 3.30
C GLY A 7 77.29 -10.01 4.19
N ARG A 8 76.77 -8.79 3.96
CA ARG A 8 75.58 -8.28 4.61
C ARG A 8 74.30 -8.77 3.85
N PRO A 9 73.29 -9.29 4.55
CA PRO A 9 72.05 -9.58 3.90
C PRO A 9 71.20 -8.30 3.71
N LEU A 10 70.78 -8.08 2.47
CA LEU A 10 69.75 -7.07 2.13
C LEU A 10 68.37 -7.53 2.61
N ALA A 11 67.81 -6.84 3.58
CA ALA A 11 66.42 -7.00 3.98
C ALA A 11 65.52 -6.40 2.88
N LYS A 12 64.73 -7.29 2.23
CA LYS A 12 63.66 -6.88 1.33
C LYS A 12 62.46 -6.46 2.17
N ALA A 13 62.19 -5.14 2.28
CA ALA A 13 60.98 -4.61 2.82
C ALA A 13 59.86 -4.81 1.81
N GLY A 14 58.96 -5.77 2.09
CA GLY A 14 57.71 -5.96 1.33
C GLY A 14 56.69 -4.89 1.69
N LEU A 15 56.36 -4.03 0.75
CA LEU A 15 55.29 -3.04 0.87
C LEU A 15 53.95 -3.79 0.70
N ALA A 16 53.22 -4.05 1.78
CA ALA A 16 51.85 -4.56 1.74
C ALA A 16 50.90 -3.38 1.43
N ALA A 17 50.43 -3.29 0.20
CA ALA A 17 49.39 -2.37 -0.18
C ALA A 17 48.03 -2.85 0.36
N ILE A 18 47.50 -2.17 1.37
CA ILE A 18 46.13 -2.37 1.87
C ILE A 18 45.19 -1.66 0.90
N VAL A 19 44.51 -2.43 0.03
CA VAL A 19 43.42 -1.93 -0.79
C VAL A 19 42.17 -1.82 0.10
N ALA A 20 41.90 -0.63 0.60
CA ALA A 20 40.61 -0.34 1.28
C ALA A 20 39.50 -0.27 0.21
N VAL A 21 38.71 -1.33 0.10
CA VAL A 21 37.47 -1.32 -0.70
C VAL A 21 36.45 -0.53 0.09
N ALA A 22 36.26 0.74 -0.26
CA ALA A 22 35.15 1.54 0.22
C ALA A 22 33.86 0.98 -0.42
N LEU A 23 33.06 0.23 0.36
CA LEU A 23 31.68 -0.08 0.00
C LEU A 23 30.88 1.23 0.03
N LEU A 24 30.73 1.86 -1.13
CA LEU A 24 29.79 2.95 -1.30
C LEU A 24 28.38 2.34 -1.17
N ALA A 25 27.72 2.56 -0.03
CA ALA A 25 26.30 2.28 0.10
C ALA A 25 25.57 3.12 -0.94
N GLN A 26 25.04 2.49 -1.99
CA GLN A 26 24.21 3.17 -2.96
C GLN A 26 22.90 3.57 -2.24
N PRO A 27 22.46 4.84 -2.36
CA PRO A 27 21.15 5.21 -1.84
C PRO A 27 20.09 4.34 -2.53
N ALA A 28 19.17 3.77 -1.75
CA ALA A 28 18.04 3.05 -2.30
C ALA A 28 17.28 4.03 -3.21
N ALA A 29 17.06 3.66 -4.47
CA ALA A 29 16.29 4.48 -5.39
C ALA A 29 14.79 4.26 -5.14
N ALA A 30 13.99 5.34 -5.27
CA ALA A 30 12.54 5.21 -5.34
C ALA A 30 12.15 4.26 -6.49
N THR A 31 11.10 3.47 -6.29
CA THR A 31 10.56 2.67 -7.40
C THR A 31 9.83 3.57 -8.39
N GLU A 32 9.92 3.25 -9.67
CA GLU A 32 9.08 3.94 -10.66
C GLU A 32 7.60 3.64 -10.39
N PRO A 33 6.69 4.63 -10.58
CA PRO A 33 5.26 4.40 -10.44
C PRO A 33 4.79 3.30 -11.40
N SER A 34 4.06 2.32 -10.88
CA SER A 34 3.44 1.25 -11.66
C SER A 34 1.92 1.27 -11.47
N THR A 35 1.19 0.98 -12.56
CA THR A 35 -0.27 0.79 -12.50
C THR A 35 -0.56 -0.70 -12.44
N GLU A 36 -1.26 -1.11 -11.41
CA GLU A 36 -1.61 -2.49 -11.16
C GLU A 36 -3.09 -2.61 -10.81
N SER A 37 -3.65 -3.80 -10.87
CA SER A 37 -5.07 -4.05 -10.62
C SER A 37 -5.26 -5.12 -9.56
N GLY A 38 -6.49 -5.16 -9.03
CA GLY A 38 -6.90 -6.19 -8.10
C GLY A 38 -8.41 -6.23 -7.92
N ALA A 39 -8.83 -7.04 -6.97
CA ALA A 39 -10.22 -7.19 -6.60
C ALA A 39 -10.38 -7.13 -5.08
N PHE A 40 -11.59 -6.78 -4.65
CA PHE A 40 -11.99 -6.83 -3.26
C PHE A 40 -13.29 -7.60 -3.09
N THR A 41 -13.45 -8.21 -1.93
CA THR A 41 -14.69 -8.89 -1.55
C THR A 41 -14.99 -8.58 -0.10
N PHE A 42 -16.18 -8.05 0.18
CA PHE A 42 -16.67 -7.87 1.54
C PHE A 42 -17.10 -9.22 2.12
N THR A 43 -16.69 -9.52 3.34
CA THR A 43 -17.09 -10.72 4.10
C THR A 43 -18.13 -10.39 5.15
N SER A 44 -18.17 -9.15 5.63
CA SER A 44 -19.22 -8.65 6.51
C SER A 44 -19.40 -7.15 6.34
N MET A 45 -20.60 -6.66 6.67
CA MET A 45 -20.89 -5.22 6.81
C MET A 45 -21.88 -5.06 7.96
N THR A 46 -21.54 -4.25 8.95
CA THR A 46 -22.32 -4.03 10.15
C THR A 46 -22.61 -2.54 10.30
N PRO A 47 -23.86 -2.10 10.19
CA PRO A 47 -24.24 -0.73 10.51
C PRO A 47 -23.90 -0.39 11.97
N THR A 48 -23.24 0.75 12.18
CA THR A 48 -22.89 1.27 13.51
C THR A 48 -23.75 2.46 13.90
N GLY A 49 -24.48 3.04 12.94
CA GLY A 49 -25.42 4.12 13.17
C GLY A 49 -26.25 4.43 11.93
N ALA A 50 -27.46 4.95 12.16
CA ALA A 50 -28.32 5.44 11.11
C ALA A 50 -29.09 6.68 11.59
N ARG A 51 -29.28 7.68 10.72
CA ARG A 51 -30.10 8.85 11.00
C ARG A 51 -30.69 9.42 9.71
N THR A 52 -31.81 10.09 9.81
CA THR A 52 -32.43 10.84 8.73
C THR A 52 -32.08 12.32 8.85
N ALA A 53 -31.77 12.97 7.73
CA ALA A 53 -31.54 14.41 7.64
C ALA A 53 -32.28 14.97 6.39
N GLY A 54 -33.44 15.57 6.60
CA GLY A 54 -34.35 15.92 5.51
C GLY A 54 -34.85 14.66 4.82
N SER A 55 -34.70 14.59 3.50
CA SER A 55 -35.04 13.43 2.67
C SER A 55 -33.89 12.39 2.55
N ASN A 56 -32.75 12.64 3.18
CA ASN A 56 -31.60 11.77 3.09
C ASN A 56 -31.50 10.79 4.26
N THR A 57 -31.03 9.59 4.01
CA THR A 57 -30.65 8.62 5.04
C THR A 57 -29.13 8.56 5.12
N ILE A 58 -28.59 8.75 6.31
CA ILE A 58 -27.15 8.70 6.57
C ILE A 58 -26.86 7.46 7.40
N ILE A 59 -25.96 6.62 6.91
CA ILE A 59 -25.54 5.39 7.58
C ILE A 59 -24.04 5.48 7.85
N THR A 60 -23.64 5.02 9.03
CA THR A 60 -22.23 4.65 9.33
C THR A 60 -22.17 3.15 9.49
N ALA A 61 -21.10 2.55 9.03
CA ALA A 61 -20.90 1.11 9.09
C ALA A 61 -19.41 0.75 9.23
N THR A 62 -19.17 -0.43 9.78
CA THR A 62 -17.88 -1.11 9.66
C THR A 62 -18.03 -2.30 8.74
N ALA A 63 -17.02 -2.58 7.93
CA ALA A 63 -16.98 -3.76 7.08
C ALA A 63 -15.65 -4.48 7.22
N THR A 64 -15.63 -5.75 6.86
CA THR A 64 -14.42 -6.56 6.73
C THR A 64 -14.42 -7.24 5.37
N GLY A 65 -13.23 -7.58 4.89
CA GLY A 65 -13.11 -8.24 3.60
C GLY A 65 -11.70 -8.67 3.28
N VAL A 66 -11.53 -9.07 2.03
CA VAL A 66 -10.26 -9.49 1.47
C VAL A 66 -9.95 -8.68 0.21
N LEU A 67 -8.67 -8.37 0.03
CA LEU A 67 -8.08 -7.82 -1.19
C LEU A 67 -7.28 -8.91 -1.89
N SER A 68 -7.23 -8.86 -3.20
CA SER A 68 -6.39 -9.72 -4.05
C SER A 68 -5.80 -8.91 -5.21
N GLY A 69 -4.73 -9.41 -5.82
CA GLY A 69 -4.00 -8.71 -6.88
C GLY A 69 -2.90 -7.83 -6.33
N ALA A 70 -2.83 -6.56 -6.73
CA ALA A 70 -1.79 -5.61 -6.34
C ALA A 70 -1.61 -5.48 -4.82
N LEU A 71 -2.71 -5.41 -4.09
CA LEU A 71 -2.79 -5.51 -2.64
C LEU A 71 -3.43 -6.86 -2.31
N THR A 72 -2.77 -7.70 -1.54
CA THR A 72 -3.31 -9.00 -1.13
C THR A 72 -3.35 -9.10 0.38
N GLY A 73 -4.54 -9.33 0.97
CA GLY A 73 -4.68 -9.43 2.42
C GLY A 73 -6.10 -9.21 2.91
N THR A 74 -6.25 -9.05 4.23
CA THR A 74 -7.53 -8.76 4.88
C THR A 74 -7.64 -7.29 5.23
N PHE A 75 -8.84 -6.76 5.17
CA PHE A 75 -9.09 -5.37 5.53
C PHE A 75 -10.26 -5.20 6.51
N THR A 76 -10.21 -4.10 7.23
CA THR A 76 -11.35 -3.50 7.94
C THR A 76 -11.62 -2.13 7.33
N ASP A 77 -12.89 -1.77 7.26
CA ASP A 77 -13.39 -0.55 6.63
C ASP A 77 -14.34 0.17 7.60
N GLU A 78 -14.16 1.49 7.73
CA GLU A 78 -15.07 2.40 8.42
C GLU A 78 -15.61 3.37 7.38
N LEU A 79 -16.90 3.31 7.12
CA LEU A 79 -17.53 4.13 6.10
C LEU A 79 -18.71 4.94 6.63
N ARG A 80 -18.93 6.07 6.00
CA ARG A 80 -20.17 6.86 6.09
C ARG A 80 -20.75 6.99 4.70
N GLN A 81 -22.04 6.67 4.57
CA GLN A 81 -22.78 6.74 3.32
C GLN A 81 -24.05 7.60 3.50
N VAL A 82 -24.34 8.41 2.51
CA VAL A 82 -25.56 9.24 2.42
C VAL A 82 -26.36 8.73 1.24
N PHE A 83 -27.55 8.23 1.50
CA PHE A 83 -28.53 7.87 0.48
C PHE A 83 -29.46 9.05 0.24
N HIS A 84 -29.59 9.47 -1.00
CA HIS A 84 -30.44 10.57 -1.43
C HIS A 84 -31.81 10.06 -1.86
N ALA A 85 -32.80 10.95 -1.84
CA ALA A 85 -34.18 10.63 -2.21
C ALA A 85 -34.35 10.24 -3.68
N ASP A 86 -33.42 10.64 -4.55
CA ASP A 86 -33.39 10.31 -5.97
C ASP A 86 -32.78 8.93 -6.28
N GLY A 87 -32.39 8.16 -5.25
CA GLY A 87 -31.78 6.85 -5.39
C GLY A 87 -30.27 6.86 -5.62
N THR A 88 -29.63 8.01 -5.59
CA THR A 88 -28.16 8.12 -5.60
C THR A 88 -27.60 8.02 -4.18
N SER A 89 -26.30 7.81 -4.07
CA SER A 89 -25.61 7.86 -2.79
C SER A 89 -24.19 8.40 -2.94
N ASP A 90 -23.69 9.04 -1.88
CA ASP A 90 -22.29 9.42 -1.72
C ASP A 90 -21.72 8.72 -0.50
N PHE A 91 -20.47 8.31 -0.57
CA PHE A 91 -19.82 7.67 0.55
C PHE A 91 -18.35 8.05 0.63
N HIS A 92 -17.80 7.95 1.82
CA HIS A 92 -16.39 8.09 2.10
C HIS A 92 -16.02 7.27 3.34
N GLY A 93 -14.76 6.93 3.44
CA GLY A 93 -14.30 6.14 4.57
C GLY A 93 -12.79 5.94 4.60
N THR A 94 -12.41 5.05 5.50
CA THR A 94 -11.03 4.63 5.69
C THR A 94 -10.97 3.10 5.74
N LEU A 95 -10.11 2.53 4.91
CA LEU A 95 -9.85 1.10 4.88
C LEU A 95 -8.45 0.85 5.42
N THR A 96 -8.33 -0.05 6.38
CA THR A 96 -7.05 -0.51 6.92
C THR A 96 -6.82 -1.95 6.50
N CYS A 97 -5.75 -2.20 5.78
CA CYS A 97 -5.39 -3.52 5.28
C CYS A 97 -4.10 -4.02 5.92
N THR A 98 -4.11 -5.27 6.40
CA THR A 98 -2.87 -6.03 6.59
C THR A 98 -2.57 -6.72 5.28
N CYS A 99 -1.66 -6.16 4.52
CA CYS A 99 -1.46 -6.49 3.11
C CYS A 99 -0.05 -6.97 2.80
N THR A 100 0.04 -7.74 1.72
CA THR A 100 1.27 -8.03 0.97
C THR A 100 1.21 -7.29 -0.35
N VAL A 101 2.27 -6.54 -0.68
CA VAL A 101 2.50 -5.82 -1.94
C VAL A 101 3.87 -6.21 -2.46
N ALA A 102 3.96 -6.76 -3.66
CA ALA A 102 5.22 -7.22 -4.26
C ALA A 102 6.08 -8.11 -3.32
N GLY A 103 5.43 -8.98 -2.54
CA GLY A 103 6.09 -9.89 -1.59
C GLY A 103 6.45 -9.28 -0.23
N MET A 104 6.24 -7.99 -0.02
CA MET A 104 6.47 -7.29 1.25
C MET A 104 5.17 -7.17 2.04
N THR A 105 5.20 -7.46 3.34
CA THR A 105 4.01 -7.42 4.21
C THR A 105 4.06 -6.25 5.17
N GLY A 106 2.92 -5.59 5.35
CA GLY A 106 2.77 -4.47 6.28
C GLY A 106 1.30 -4.06 6.42
N THR A 107 1.09 -2.89 7.00
CA THR A 107 -0.24 -2.29 7.11
C THR A 107 -0.33 -1.11 6.16
N VAL A 108 -1.41 -1.05 5.38
CA VAL A 108 -1.74 0.07 4.48
C VAL A 108 -3.06 0.66 4.92
N VAL A 109 -3.12 1.98 5.02
CA VAL A 109 -4.35 2.73 5.29
C VAL A 109 -4.71 3.52 4.04
N LEU A 110 -5.92 3.30 3.54
CA LEU A 110 -6.48 3.98 2.38
C LEU A 110 -7.59 4.91 2.86
N ARG A 111 -7.66 6.12 2.31
CA ARG A 111 -8.87 6.94 2.33
C ARG A 111 -9.58 6.78 1.01
N PHE A 112 -10.88 6.57 1.03
CA PHE A 112 -11.69 6.43 -0.18
C PHE A 112 -12.92 7.32 -0.13
N GLU A 113 -13.41 7.67 -1.32
CA GLU A 113 -14.68 8.34 -1.53
C GLU A 113 -15.27 7.92 -2.87
N GLY A 114 -16.57 8.02 -2.99
CA GLY A 114 -17.25 7.66 -4.22
C GLY A 114 -18.75 7.92 -4.17
N SER A 115 -19.40 7.50 -5.23
CA SER A 115 -20.84 7.61 -5.39
C SER A 115 -21.45 6.31 -5.92
N GLY A 116 -22.76 6.18 -5.76
CA GLY A 116 -23.50 5.02 -6.22
C GLY A 116 -24.89 5.36 -6.74
N THR A 117 -25.48 4.42 -7.44
CA THR A 117 -26.84 4.48 -7.98
C THR A 117 -27.60 3.19 -7.65
N GLY A 118 -28.95 3.25 -7.61
CA GLY A 118 -29.77 2.08 -7.32
C GLY A 118 -29.93 1.77 -5.83
N GLY A 119 -29.68 2.74 -4.96
CA GLY A 119 -29.78 2.57 -3.51
C GLY A 119 -28.74 1.58 -2.95
N SER A 120 -29.10 0.84 -1.90
CA SER A 120 -28.21 -0.11 -1.23
C SER A 120 -27.83 -1.34 -2.08
N ALA A 121 -28.57 -1.59 -3.16
CA ALA A 121 -28.32 -2.70 -4.10
C ALA A 121 -27.71 -2.22 -5.43
N GLY A 122 -27.34 -0.95 -5.53
CA GLY A 122 -26.82 -0.34 -6.75
C GLY A 122 -25.34 -0.53 -6.96
N SER A 123 -24.87 -0.09 -8.12
CA SER A 123 -23.45 -0.02 -8.43
C SER A 123 -22.81 1.19 -7.76
N VAL A 124 -21.54 1.06 -7.42
CA VAL A 124 -20.71 2.12 -6.86
C VAL A 124 -19.42 2.25 -7.63
N ALA A 125 -18.89 3.47 -7.67
CA ALA A 125 -17.55 3.76 -8.16
C ALA A 125 -16.93 4.88 -7.34
N GLY A 126 -15.62 4.91 -7.25
CA GLY A 126 -14.92 5.90 -6.48
C GLY A 126 -13.42 5.89 -6.69
N GLN A 127 -12.76 6.65 -5.87
CA GLN A 127 -11.32 6.80 -5.83
C GLN A 127 -10.77 6.59 -4.42
N PHE A 128 -9.49 6.26 -4.33
CA PHE A 128 -8.80 6.12 -3.06
C PHE A 128 -7.36 6.58 -3.15
N THR A 129 -6.80 6.87 -1.97
CA THR A 129 -5.39 7.27 -1.82
C THR A 129 -4.80 6.54 -0.63
N VAL A 130 -3.56 6.09 -0.74
CA VAL A 130 -2.76 5.59 0.38
C VAL A 130 -2.40 6.78 1.25
N VAL A 131 -2.91 6.80 2.49
CA VAL A 131 -2.63 7.87 3.46
C VAL A 131 -1.52 7.51 4.43
N SER A 132 -1.28 6.22 4.65
CA SER A 132 -0.11 5.73 5.38
C SER A 132 0.17 4.27 5.04
N ALA A 133 1.43 3.89 5.19
CA ALA A 133 1.87 2.51 5.15
C ALA A 133 2.95 2.28 6.21
N SER A 134 3.03 1.07 6.74
CA SER A 134 3.97 0.71 7.81
C SER A 134 4.47 -0.73 7.68
N GLY A 135 5.44 -1.08 8.54
CA GLY A 135 6.15 -2.35 8.43
C GLY A 135 7.04 -2.37 7.18
N ASN A 136 7.12 -3.49 6.48
CA ASN A 136 7.93 -3.57 5.27
C ASN A 136 7.33 -2.78 4.09
N LEU A 137 6.17 -2.14 4.27
CA LEU A 137 5.53 -1.28 3.28
C LEU A 137 5.74 0.22 3.57
N GLU A 138 6.57 0.58 4.53
CA GLU A 138 6.92 1.98 4.80
C GLU A 138 7.44 2.65 3.50
N GLY A 139 7.01 3.89 3.26
CA GLY A 139 7.28 4.62 2.03
C GLY A 139 6.40 4.26 0.83
N LEU A 140 5.42 3.36 0.98
CA LEU A 140 4.45 3.08 -0.08
C LEU A 140 3.46 4.24 -0.22
N HIS A 141 3.38 4.78 -1.43
CA HIS A 141 2.41 5.78 -1.88
C HIS A 141 1.57 5.23 -3.02
N GLY A 142 0.35 5.70 -3.15
CA GLY A 142 -0.50 5.28 -4.25
C GLY A 142 -1.86 5.96 -4.25
N GLN A 143 -2.49 5.94 -5.41
CA GLN A 143 -3.86 6.38 -5.63
C GLN A 143 -4.50 5.52 -6.69
N GLY A 144 -5.82 5.41 -6.64
CA GLY A 144 -6.50 4.54 -7.59
C GLY A 144 -8.00 4.78 -7.64
N THR A 145 -8.64 3.93 -8.42
CA THR A 145 -10.07 3.91 -8.59
C THR A 145 -10.62 2.52 -8.28
N PHE A 146 -11.89 2.45 -7.94
CA PHE A 146 -12.58 1.19 -7.73
C PHE A 146 -14.00 1.24 -8.29
N ALA A 147 -14.52 0.07 -8.60
CA ALA A 147 -15.90 -0.11 -9.04
C ALA A 147 -16.46 -1.43 -8.52
N GLN A 148 -17.75 -1.40 -8.19
CA GLN A 148 -18.53 -2.57 -7.81
C GLN A 148 -19.89 -2.49 -8.50
N THR A 149 -20.31 -3.61 -9.10
CA THR A 149 -21.62 -3.71 -9.77
C THR A 149 -22.52 -4.63 -8.94
N SER A 150 -23.70 -4.14 -8.60
CA SER A 150 -24.74 -4.91 -7.89
C SER A 150 -25.18 -6.15 -8.70
N PRO A 151 -25.58 -7.26 -8.02
CA PRO A 151 -25.71 -7.44 -6.58
C PRO A 151 -24.44 -7.97 -5.88
N ALA A 152 -23.28 -7.80 -6.49
CA ALA A 152 -22.04 -8.36 -5.98
C ALA A 152 -21.60 -7.69 -4.65
N VAL A 153 -21.11 -8.52 -3.73
CA VAL A 153 -20.34 -8.07 -2.55
C VAL A 153 -18.86 -7.86 -2.89
N ALA A 154 -18.52 -7.90 -4.17
CA ALA A 154 -17.17 -7.84 -4.70
C ALA A 154 -17.05 -6.78 -5.78
N GLY A 155 -15.86 -6.23 -5.94
CA GLY A 155 -15.52 -5.25 -6.97
C GLY A 155 -14.07 -5.36 -7.40
N THR A 156 -13.67 -4.48 -8.29
CA THR A 156 -12.31 -4.36 -8.81
C THR A 156 -11.71 -3.00 -8.48
N TYR A 157 -10.40 -2.91 -8.49
CA TYR A 157 -9.67 -1.66 -8.35
C TYR A 157 -8.46 -1.63 -9.28
N GLU A 158 -8.04 -0.41 -9.61
CA GLU A 158 -6.75 -0.10 -10.20
C GLU A 158 -6.01 0.87 -9.28
N ILE A 159 -4.71 0.68 -9.13
CA ILE A 159 -3.85 1.51 -8.29
C ILE A 159 -2.58 1.87 -9.06
N ASN A 160 -2.25 3.15 -9.08
CA ASN A 160 -0.92 3.62 -9.44
C ASN A 160 -0.13 3.83 -8.15
N MET A 161 0.97 3.11 -7.98
CA MET A 161 1.74 3.12 -6.75
C MET A 161 3.25 3.15 -7.01
N HIS A 162 3.96 3.71 -6.04
CA HIS A 162 5.42 3.71 -5.98
C HIS A 162 5.87 3.62 -4.53
N ARG A 163 7.14 3.38 -4.33
CA ARG A 163 7.72 3.33 -2.99
C ARG A 163 8.94 4.24 -2.92
N ASP A 164 8.95 5.11 -1.91
CA ASP A 164 10.12 5.89 -1.57
C ASP A 164 11.16 5.01 -0.86
N PRO A 165 12.46 5.29 -1.03
CA PRO A 165 13.51 4.60 -0.29
C PRO A 165 13.37 4.92 1.21
N SER A 166 13.44 3.88 2.02
CA SER A 166 13.48 3.98 3.49
C SER A 166 14.90 4.22 4.00
#